data_76fb254bba4f3ac5df60d769ff54d774
#
_entry.id   76fb254bba4f3ac5df60d769ff54d774
#
_cell.length_a   1.000
_cell.length_b   1.000
_cell.length_c   1.000
_cell.angle_alpha   90.00
_cell.angle_beta   90.00
_cell.angle_gamma   90.00
#
_symmetry.space_group_name_H-M   'P 1'
#
loop_
_entity.id
_entity.type
_entity.pdbx_description
1 polymer ?
#
loop_
_entity_poly.entity_id
_entity_poly.type
_entity_poly.pdbx_seq_one_letter_code
_entity_poly.pdbx_strand_id
1 'polypeptide(L)'
;KAPIVVRECQRAGHDVYVAATRASLDFVGRSTWEGITSRPVAVDIAGEGRAEHVELARIADLIIIVPATANTLARLAGGFADDMVSLTVLASNAPVVVAPAMHSNMWLAPATQANVKTLRERGIHVIDPDTGALGSGDTGVGRLRAPEEIARRALEVLNASALTDTSSLLAGRTIVVTAGGTREPIDPVRFLGNKSSGRQGLAIAMAGARAGATVRVIAANIDDSIMALVPPSIGVTRVGSALEMREATMSMVTDADALVMTAAVADFRPETIS
;
A
#
# COMPACT_ATOMS: atom_id res chain seq x y z
N LYS A 1 -21.01 -7.35 -7.13
CA LYS A 1 -19.59 -7.66 -6.86
C LYS A 1 -18.79 -6.39 -6.49
N ALA A 2 -18.99 -5.24 -7.15
CA ALA A 2 -18.26 -3.99 -6.82
C ALA A 2 -18.44 -3.55 -5.35
N PRO A 3 -19.63 -3.64 -4.71
CA PRO A 3 -19.77 -3.36 -3.29
C PRO A 3 -18.92 -4.23 -2.37
N ILE A 4 -18.58 -5.44 -2.78
CA ILE A 4 -17.68 -6.33 -2.03
C ILE A 4 -16.25 -5.79 -2.09
N VAL A 5 -15.79 -5.34 -3.27
CA VAL A 5 -14.45 -4.74 -3.42
C VAL A 5 -14.31 -3.52 -2.50
N VAL A 6 -15.33 -2.66 -2.44
CA VAL A 6 -15.35 -1.50 -1.51
C VAL A 6 -15.17 -1.95 -0.06
N ARG A 7 -15.95 -2.97 0.36
CA ARG A 7 -15.85 -3.49 1.73
C ARG A 7 -14.49 -4.12 2.05
N GLU A 8 -13.87 -4.81 1.09
CA GLU A 8 -12.53 -5.37 1.28
C GLU A 8 -11.48 -4.26 1.46
N CYS A 9 -11.56 -3.18 0.67
CA CYS A 9 -10.68 -2.02 0.87
C CYS A 9 -10.90 -1.35 2.24
N GLN A 10 -12.16 -1.20 2.67
CA GLN A 10 -12.47 -0.66 4.00
C GLN A 10 -11.97 -1.57 5.14
N ARG A 11 -12.10 -2.89 5.01
CA ARG A 11 -11.55 -3.86 5.99
C ARG A 11 -10.03 -3.79 6.09
N ALA A 12 -9.37 -3.45 4.99
CA ALA A 12 -7.93 -3.21 4.97
C ALA A 12 -7.52 -1.84 5.56
N GLY A 13 -8.47 -1.04 6.04
CA GLY A 13 -8.22 0.24 6.71
C GLY A 13 -8.18 1.44 5.79
N HIS A 14 -8.66 1.31 4.54
CA HIS A 14 -8.67 2.41 3.57
C HIS A 14 -10.00 3.17 3.56
N ASP A 15 -9.93 4.48 3.41
CA ASP A 15 -11.07 5.32 3.10
C ASP A 15 -11.48 5.14 1.62
N VAL A 16 -12.77 4.91 1.38
CA VAL A 16 -13.26 4.65 0.01
C VAL A 16 -14.29 5.71 -0.39
N TYR A 17 -14.05 6.32 -1.53
CA TYR A 17 -14.94 7.23 -2.23
C TYR A 17 -15.47 6.55 -3.49
N VAL A 18 -16.74 6.79 -3.81
CA VAL A 18 -17.35 6.17 -5.00
C VAL A 18 -17.68 7.25 -6.03
N ALA A 19 -17.04 7.12 -7.20
CA ALA A 19 -17.44 7.81 -8.41
C ALA A 19 -18.22 6.83 -9.32
N ALA A 20 -19.43 7.19 -9.72
CA ALA A 20 -20.31 6.33 -10.50
C ALA A 20 -20.68 6.96 -11.83
N THR A 21 -20.76 6.14 -12.88
CA THR A 21 -21.46 6.57 -14.10
C THR A 21 -22.96 6.52 -13.88
N ARG A 22 -23.75 7.36 -14.55
CA ARG A 22 -25.22 7.33 -14.43
C ARG A 22 -25.79 5.94 -14.69
N ALA A 23 -25.32 5.25 -15.74
CA ALA A 23 -25.76 3.89 -16.05
C ALA A 23 -25.41 2.84 -14.99
N SER A 24 -24.37 3.05 -14.19
CA SER A 24 -23.99 2.10 -13.13
C SER A 24 -24.98 2.13 -11.94
N LEU A 25 -25.69 3.23 -11.77
CA LEU A 25 -26.66 3.41 -10.69
C LEU A 25 -27.96 2.59 -10.92
N ASP A 26 -28.21 2.16 -12.16
CA ASP A 26 -29.31 1.25 -12.47
C ASP A 26 -29.05 -0.17 -11.92
N PHE A 27 -27.78 -0.53 -11.70
CA PHE A 27 -27.37 -1.83 -11.15
C PHE A 27 -27.14 -1.79 -9.64
N VAL A 28 -26.59 -0.69 -9.14
CA VAL A 28 -26.35 -0.46 -7.71
C VAL A 28 -26.72 0.98 -7.39
N GLY A 29 -27.86 1.16 -6.76
CA GLY A 29 -28.41 2.47 -6.48
C GLY A 29 -27.53 3.32 -5.55
N ARG A 30 -27.65 4.64 -5.66
CA ARG A 30 -26.91 5.64 -4.86
C ARG A 30 -26.95 5.35 -3.36
N SER A 31 -28.14 5.08 -2.81
CA SER A 31 -28.32 4.78 -1.39
C SER A 31 -27.53 3.56 -0.89
N THR A 32 -27.32 2.57 -1.75
CA THR A 32 -26.48 1.40 -1.42
C THR A 32 -25.02 1.82 -1.23
N TRP A 33 -24.49 2.65 -2.13
CA TRP A 33 -23.13 3.12 -2.04
C TRP A 33 -22.92 4.02 -0.82
N GLU A 34 -23.82 4.97 -0.62
CA GLU A 34 -23.79 5.90 0.52
C GLU A 34 -23.90 5.17 1.86
N GLY A 35 -24.73 4.11 1.92
CA GLY A 35 -24.85 3.25 3.10
C GLY A 35 -23.57 2.43 3.39
N ILE A 36 -22.79 2.08 2.36
CA ILE A 36 -21.54 1.33 2.54
C ILE A 36 -20.38 2.25 2.91
N THR A 37 -20.29 3.41 2.25
CA THR A 37 -19.14 4.31 2.40
C THR A 37 -19.35 5.39 3.45
N SER A 38 -20.59 5.63 3.86
CA SER A 38 -21.02 6.79 4.68
C SER A 38 -20.62 8.14 4.05
N ARG A 39 -20.54 8.18 2.71
CA ARG A 39 -20.12 9.33 1.92
C ARG A 39 -21.03 9.49 0.70
N PRO A 40 -21.24 10.71 0.20
CA PRO A 40 -21.98 10.93 -1.04
C PRO A 40 -21.30 10.27 -2.24
N VAL A 41 -22.09 9.87 -3.24
CA VAL A 41 -21.61 9.30 -4.50
C VAL A 41 -21.44 10.39 -5.53
N ALA A 42 -20.24 10.54 -6.06
CA ALA A 42 -19.94 11.46 -7.16
C ALA A 42 -20.46 10.90 -8.50
N VAL A 43 -21.33 11.64 -9.17
CA VAL A 43 -21.96 11.23 -10.45
C VAL A 43 -21.93 12.33 -11.49
N ASP A 44 -22.29 13.52 -11.09
CA ASP A 44 -22.52 14.64 -12.00
C ASP A 44 -21.26 15.52 -12.11
N ILE A 45 -20.89 15.85 -13.35
CA ILE A 45 -19.73 16.70 -13.65
C ILE A 45 -19.98 18.14 -13.21
N ALA A 46 -21.21 18.60 -13.33
CA ALA A 46 -21.66 19.92 -12.93
C ALA A 46 -22.36 19.81 -11.56
N GLY A 47 -21.65 20.04 -10.49
CA GLY A 47 -22.17 20.17 -9.13
C GLY A 47 -21.97 21.61 -8.61
N GLU A 48 -22.60 21.97 -7.51
CA GLU A 48 -22.66 23.29 -6.88
C GLU A 48 -21.30 24.01 -6.71
N GLY A 49 -20.70 24.46 -7.84
CA GLY A 49 -19.50 25.31 -7.86
C GLY A 49 -18.17 24.62 -7.47
N ARG A 50 -18.13 23.31 -7.28
CA ARG A 50 -16.91 22.54 -7.01
C ARG A 50 -16.63 21.53 -8.15
N ALA A 51 -15.37 21.49 -8.61
CA ALA A 51 -14.91 20.47 -9.55
C ALA A 51 -14.66 19.15 -8.77
N GLU A 52 -15.74 18.41 -8.45
CA GLU A 52 -15.71 17.20 -7.61
C GLU A 52 -14.72 16.17 -8.13
N HIS A 53 -14.59 16.01 -9.46
CA HIS A 53 -13.61 15.13 -10.07
C HIS A 53 -12.15 15.53 -9.77
N VAL A 54 -11.86 16.84 -9.66
CA VAL A 54 -10.52 17.34 -9.31
C VAL A 54 -10.23 17.07 -7.84
N GLU A 55 -11.23 17.24 -6.96
CA GLU A 55 -11.05 16.92 -5.54
C GLU A 55 -10.82 15.43 -5.33
N LEU A 56 -11.62 14.58 -5.95
CA LEU A 56 -11.41 13.12 -5.92
C LEU A 56 -10.04 12.72 -6.49
N ALA A 57 -9.65 13.30 -7.62
CA ALA A 57 -8.36 13.04 -8.24
C ALA A 57 -7.18 13.43 -7.33
N ARG A 58 -7.33 14.53 -6.58
CA ARG A 58 -6.31 15.07 -5.67
C ARG A 58 -6.11 14.21 -4.41
N ILE A 59 -7.20 13.66 -3.86
CA ILE A 59 -7.16 12.88 -2.61
C ILE A 59 -6.94 11.38 -2.86
N ALA A 60 -7.07 10.92 -4.10
CA ALA A 60 -6.93 9.50 -4.40
C ALA A 60 -5.47 9.05 -4.35
N ASP A 61 -5.18 8.02 -3.57
CA ASP A 61 -3.93 7.27 -3.59
C ASP A 61 -3.98 6.08 -4.56
N LEU A 62 -5.20 5.64 -4.93
CA LEU A 62 -5.47 4.56 -5.87
C LEU A 62 -6.86 4.75 -6.49
N ILE A 63 -6.99 4.48 -7.79
CA ILE A 63 -8.29 4.44 -8.48
C ILE A 63 -8.57 3.00 -8.91
N ILE A 64 -9.72 2.45 -8.52
CA ILE A 64 -10.16 1.10 -8.91
C ILE A 64 -11.44 1.22 -9.73
N ILE A 65 -11.42 0.78 -10.98
CA ILE A 65 -12.60 0.75 -11.85
C ILE A 65 -13.15 -0.68 -11.93
N VAL A 66 -14.31 -0.91 -11.30
CA VAL A 66 -14.91 -2.25 -11.15
C VAL A 66 -16.43 -2.21 -11.18
N PRO A 67 -17.08 -2.89 -12.12
CA PRO A 67 -16.51 -3.49 -13.32
C PRO A 67 -16.15 -2.43 -14.39
N ALA A 68 -15.11 -2.67 -15.17
CA ALA A 68 -14.82 -1.89 -16.36
C ALA A 68 -15.49 -2.54 -17.59
N THR A 69 -16.41 -1.83 -18.23
CA THR A 69 -17.02 -2.28 -19.50
C THR A 69 -16.10 -2.04 -20.69
N ALA A 70 -16.38 -2.64 -21.85
CA ALA A 70 -15.64 -2.35 -23.08
C ALA A 70 -15.69 -0.85 -23.44
N ASN A 71 -16.82 -0.18 -23.18
CA ASN A 71 -16.96 1.25 -23.36
C ASN A 71 -16.04 2.04 -22.42
N THR A 72 -15.97 1.65 -21.15
CA THR A 72 -15.06 2.29 -20.18
C THR A 72 -13.60 2.14 -20.61
N LEU A 73 -13.18 0.94 -21.02
CA LEU A 73 -11.83 0.72 -21.54
C LEU A 73 -11.53 1.58 -22.78
N ALA A 74 -12.47 1.68 -23.71
CA ALA A 74 -12.33 2.50 -24.90
C ALA A 74 -12.21 4.01 -24.56
N ARG A 75 -13.04 4.51 -23.63
CA ARG A 75 -12.97 5.90 -23.16
C ARG A 75 -11.62 6.24 -22.54
N LEU A 76 -11.15 5.41 -21.64
CA LEU A 76 -9.84 5.58 -20.99
C LEU A 76 -8.69 5.52 -22.01
N ALA A 77 -8.73 4.57 -22.95
CA ALA A 77 -7.73 4.44 -24.00
C ALA A 77 -7.75 5.62 -24.98
N GLY A 78 -8.94 6.17 -25.24
CA GLY A 78 -9.13 7.35 -26.11
C GLY A 78 -8.87 8.69 -25.40
N GLY A 79 -8.72 8.72 -24.07
CA GLY A 79 -8.56 9.96 -23.31
C GLY A 79 -9.83 10.81 -23.23
N PHE A 80 -11.01 10.17 -23.30
CA PHE A 80 -12.28 10.87 -23.12
C PHE A 80 -12.47 11.31 -21.67
N ALA A 81 -13.09 12.46 -21.46
CA ALA A 81 -13.31 13.09 -20.15
C ALA A 81 -14.74 13.65 -20.07
N ASP A 82 -15.73 12.82 -20.37
CA ASP A 82 -17.14 13.19 -20.52
C ASP A 82 -18.06 12.52 -19.47
N ASP A 83 -17.47 11.83 -18.50
CA ASP A 83 -18.14 11.33 -17.28
C ASP A 83 -17.23 11.49 -16.05
N MET A 84 -17.82 11.36 -14.85
CA MET A 84 -17.11 11.51 -13.57
C MET A 84 -15.92 10.57 -13.45
N VAL A 85 -16.02 9.33 -13.94
CA VAL A 85 -14.95 8.32 -13.82
C VAL A 85 -13.78 8.68 -14.73
N SER A 86 -14.03 8.95 -15.99
CA SER A 86 -12.97 9.29 -16.95
C SER A 86 -12.28 10.61 -16.61
N LEU A 87 -13.04 11.62 -16.16
CA LEU A 87 -12.50 12.90 -15.68
C LEU A 87 -11.58 12.70 -14.45
N THR A 88 -12.03 11.92 -13.46
CA THR A 88 -11.23 11.66 -12.25
C THR A 88 -9.92 10.95 -12.62
N VAL A 89 -9.96 9.95 -13.50
CA VAL A 89 -8.75 9.25 -13.96
C VAL A 89 -7.79 10.21 -14.67
N LEU A 90 -8.32 11.05 -15.57
CA LEU A 90 -7.48 11.96 -16.37
C LEU A 90 -6.85 13.08 -15.53
N ALA A 91 -7.53 13.49 -14.45
CA ALA A 91 -7.06 14.53 -13.54
C ALA A 91 -6.12 14.01 -12.43
N SER A 92 -6.00 12.69 -12.26
CA SER A 92 -5.26 12.07 -11.15
C SER A 92 -3.86 11.60 -11.56
N ASN A 93 -2.93 11.68 -10.62
CA ASN A 93 -1.62 11.02 -10.71
C ASN A 93 -1.59 9.66 -9.99
N ALA A 94 -2.68 9.27 -9.34
CA ALA A 94 -2.76 8.00 -8.62
C ALA A 94 -2.70 6.81 -9.61
N PRO A 95 -2.13 5.67 -9.21
CA PRO A 95 -2.18 4.45 -9.99
C PRO A 95 -3.63 4.02 -10.24
N VAL A 96 -3.89 3.50 -11.44
CA VAL A 96 -5.22 3.09 -11.86
C VAL A 96 -5.25 1.59 -12.09
N VAL A 97 -6.23 0.93 -11.48
CA VAL A 97 -6.52 -0.50 -11.64
C VAL A 97 -7.88 -0.65 -12.30
N VAL A 98 -7.96 -1.41 -13.37
CA VAL A 98 -9.24 -1.72 -14.04
C VAL A 98 -9.52 -3.22 -13.99
N ALA A 99 -10.75 -3.58 -13.65
CA ALA A 99 -11.23 -4.97 -13.62
C ALA A 99 -12.34 -5.15 -14.66
N PRO A 100 -12.02 -5.63 -15.88
CA PRO A 100 -12.99 -5.79 -16.95
C PRO A 100 -14.03 -6.87 -16.65
N ALA A 101 -15.28 -6.63 -17.13
CA ALA A 101 -16.32 -7.61 -17.18
C ALA A 101 -17.23 -7.37 -18.40
N MET A 102 -17.33 -8.37 -19.28
CA MET A 102 -18.13 -8.31 -20.50
C MET A 102 -18.31 -9.71 -21.10
N HIS A 103 -19.17 -9.82 -22.10
CA HIS A 103 -19.31 -11.05 -22.88
C HIS A 103 -17.98 -11.41 -23.59
N SER A 104 -17.73 -12.73 -23.77
CA SER A 104 -16.48 -13.24 -24.37
C SER A 104 -16.13 -12.61 -25.72
N ASN A 105 -17.12 -12.49 -26.61
CA ASN A 105 -16.90 -11.89 -27.91
C ASN A 105 -16.49 -10.40 -27.81
N MET A 106 -17.00 -9.68 -26.83
CA MET A 106 -16.61 -8.29 -26.57
C MET A 106 -15.17 -8.21 -26.01
N TRP A 107 -14.81 -9.14 -25.11
CA TRP A 107 -13.45 -9.20 -24.57
C TRP A 107 -12.44 -9.54 -25.66
N LEU A 108 -12.72 -10.55 -26.48
CA LEU A 108 -11.84 -11.01 -27.55
C LEU A 108 -11.84 -10.10 -28.78
N ALA A 109 -12.77 -9.14 -28.86
CA ALA A 109 -12.80 -8.21 -29.99
C ALA A 109 -11.46 -7.46 -30.16
N PRO A 110 -10.92 -7.36 -31.41
CA PRO A 110 -9.65 -6.69 -31.65
C PRO A 110 -9.58 -5.26 -31.11
N ALA A 111 -10.69 -4.53 -31.16
CA ALA A 111 -10.78 -3.17 -30.62
C ALA A 111 -10.61 -3.16 -29.09
N THR A 112 -11.24 -4.09 -28.38
CA THR A 112 -11.09 -4.22 -26.91
C THR A 112 -9.67 -4.60 -26.54
N GLN A 113 -9.06 -5.56 -27.24
CA GLN A 113 -7.69 -5.98 -27.00
C GLN A 113 -6.68 -4.86 -27.31
N ALA A 114 -6.90 -4.07 -28.37
CA ALA A 114 -6.10 -2.90 -28.66
C ALA A 114 -6.19 -1.84 -27.54
N ASN A 115 -7.39 -1.56 -27.04
CA ASN A 115 -7.59 -0.66 -25.90
C ASN A 115 -6.87 -1.15 -24.64
N VAL A 116 -6.99 -2.45 -24.31
CA VAL A 116 -6.29 -3.05 -23.17
C VAL A 116 -4.78 -2.90 -23.30
N LYS A 117 -4.23 -3.16 -24.48
CA LYS A 117 -2.80 -2.97 -24.76
C LYS A 117 -2.38 -1.52 -24.53
N THR A 118 -3.12 -0.56 -25.08
CA THR A 118 -2.86 0.88 -24.91
C THR A 118 -2.90 1.28 -23.43
N LEU A 119 -3.86 0.79 -22.66
CA LEU A 119 -3.98 1.09 -21.24
C LEU A 119 -2.78 0.55 -20.45
N ARG A 120 -2.34 -0.67 -20.74
CA ARG A 120 -1.14 -1.27 -20.12
C ARG A 120 0.13 -0.49 -20.47
N GLU A 121 0.31 -0.09 -21.70
CA GLU A 121 1.45 0.73 -22.15
C GLU A 121 1.50 2.10 -21.46
N ARG A 122 0.34 2.62 -21.03
CA ARG A 122 0.22 3.87 -20.24
C ARG A 122 0.29 3.65 -18.73
N GLY A 123 0.65 2.46 -18.27
CA GLY A 123 0.81 2.16 -16.84
C GLY A 123 -0.49 1.85 -16.10
N ILE A 124 -1.62 1.69 -16.77
CA ILE A 124 -2.87 1.26 -16.15
C ILE A 124 -2.83 -0.25 -15.92
N HIS A 125 -3.08 -0.67 -14.69
CA HIS A 125 -3.08 -2.07 -14.28
C HIS A 125 -4.40 -2.76 -14.65
N VAL A 126 -4.36 -3.65 -15.63
CA VAL A 126 -5.54 -4.40 -16.07
C VAL A 126 -5.55 -5.78 -15.42
N ILE A 127 -6.56 -6.03 -14.60
CA ILE A 127 -6.83 -7.35 -14.01
C ILE A 127 -7.69 -8.15 -14.99
N ASP A 128 -7.08 -9.09 -15.70
CA ASP A 128 -7.79 -9.87 -16.72
C ASP A 128 -9.03 -10.59 -16.12
N PRO A 129 -10.14 -10.64 -16.88
CA PRO A 129 -11.34 -11.33 -16.45
C PRO A 129 -11.12 -12.84 -16.36
N ASP A 130 -11.93 -13.49 -15.53
CA ASP A 130 -11.95 -14.96 -15.40
C ASP A 130 -12.73 -15.62 -16.54
N THR A 131 -12.49 -16.93 -16.69
CA THR A 131 -13.33 -17.82 -17.47
C THR A 131 -14.44 -18.38 -16.58
N GLY A 132 -15.67 -18.43 -17.08
CA GLY A 132 -16.80 -18.99 -16.32
C GLY A 132 -18.14 -18.61 -16.92
N ALA A 133 -19.23 -18.92 -16.19
CA ALA A 133 -20.58 -18.57 -16.60
C ALA A 133 -20.76 -17.04 -16.70
N LEU A 134 -21.31 -16.58 -17.79
CA LEU A 134 -21.62 -15.19 -18.11
C LEU A 134 -23.12 -14.91 -17.88
N GLY A 135 -23.49 -13.64 -17.80
CA GLY A 135 -24.88 -13.24 -17.61
C GLY A 135 -25.83 -13.63 -18.74
N SER A 136 -25.31 -13.97 -19.91
CA SER A 136 -26.05 -14.49 -21.08
C SER A 136 -26.39 -15.99 -20.99
N GLY A 137 -25.89 -16.70 -19.96
CA GLY A 137 -25.99 -18.16 -19.86
C GLY A 137 -24.84 -18.93 -20.50
N ASP A 138 -24.01 -18.27 -21.30
CA ASP A 138 -22.83 -18.87 -21.92
C ASP A 138 -21.68 -19.02 -20.94
N THR A 139 -20.71 -19.87 -21.28
CA THR A 139 -19.46 -20.01 -20.54
C THR A 139 -18.31 -19.54 -21.42
N GLY A 140 -17.45 -18.67 -20.86
CA GLY A 140 -16.29 -18.15 -21.59
C GLY A 140 -15.48 -17.16 -20.78
N VAL A 141 -14.43 -16.60 -21.40
CA VAL A 141 -13.63 -15.53 -20.81
C VAL A 141 -14.43 -14.22 -20.82
N GLY A 142 -14.36 -13.45 -19.73
CA GLY A 142 -15.07 -12.16 -19.64
C GLY A 142 -15.81 -11.96 -18.32
N ARG A 143 -15.87 -13.00 -17.49
CA ARG A 143 -16.45 -12.93 -16.15
C ARG A 143 -15.59 -12.05 -15.25
N LEU A 144 -16.23 -11.12 -14.50
CA LEU A 144 -15.53 -10.35 -13.48
C LEU A 144 -14.83 -11.27 -12.48
N ARG A 145 -13.56 -11.10 -12.29
CA ARG A 145 -12.75 -11.81 -11.29
C ARG A 145 -13.37 -11.71 -9.89
N ALA A 146 -12.98 -12.60 -8.99
CA ALA A 146 -13.46 -12.60 -7.61
C ALA A 146 -13.17 -11.24 -6.95
N PRO A 147 -14.16 -10.63 -6.27
CA PRO A 147 -13.99 -9.29 -5.68
C PRO A 147 -12.81 -9.19 -4.70
N GLU A 148 -12.59 -10.23 -3.93
CA GLU A 148 -11.50 -10.33 -2.95
C GLU A 148 -10.13 -10.30 -3.65
N GLU A 149 -10.02 -10.98 -4.79
CA GLU A 149 -8.81 -11.00 -5.61
C GLU A 149 -8.56 -9.64 -6.29
N ILE A 150 -9.64 -8.96 -6.74
CA ILE A 150 -9.53 -7.60 -7.29
C ILE A 150 -9.01 -6.65 -6.22
N ALA A 151 -9.60 -6.67 -5.02
CA ALA A 151 -9.17 -5.81 -3.91
C ALA A 151 -7.70 -6.09 -3.54
N ARG A 152 -7.32 -7.36 -3.39
CA ARG A 152 -5.96 -7.76 -3.06
C ARG A 152 -4.94 -7.22 -4.07
N ARG A 153 -5.19 -7.43 -5.38
CA ARG A 153 -4.28 -6.95 -6.45
C ARG A 153 -4.24 -5.43 -6.52
N ALA A 154 -5.36 -4.76 -6.32
CA ALA A 154 -5.40 -3.31 -6.31
C ALA A 154 -4.58 -2.73 -5.14
N LEU A 155 -4.68 -3.32 -3.94
CA LEU A 155 -3.89 -2.92 -2.78
C LEU A 155 -2.40 -3.26 -2.94
N GLU A 156 -2.05 -4.30 -3.67
CA GLU A 156 -0.65 -4.56 -4.05
C GLU A 156 -0.07 -3.46 -4.94
N VAL A 157 -0.86 -2.94 -5.90
CA VAL A 157 -0.47 -1.80 -6.73
C VAL A 157 -0.29 -0.55 -5.88
N LEU A 158 -1.21 -0.26 -4.95
CA LEU A 158 -1.10 0.86 -4.01
C LEU A 158 0.20 0.78 -3.20
N ASN A 159 0.47 -0.38 -2.61
CA ASN A 159 1.67 -0.60 -1.82
C ASN A 159 2.95 -0.47 -2.64
N ALA A 160 2.96 -0.96 -3.88
CA ALA A 160 4.10 -0.84 -4.79
C ALA A 160 4.35 0.62 -5.19
N SER A 161 3.30 1.39 -5.47
CA SER A 161 3.39 2.82 -5.79
C SER A 161 3.88 3.65 -4.60
N ALA A 162 3.38 3.37 -3.40
CA ALA A 162 3.86 4.00 -2.18
C ALA A 162 5.36 3.71 -1.94
N LEU A 163 5.84 2.53 -2.33
CA LEU A 163 7.26 2.17 -2.25
C LEU A 163 8.12 2.91 -3.27
N THR A 164 7.60 3.19 -4.47
CA THR A 164 8.32 3.93 -5.53
C THR A 164 8.39 5.43 -5.22
N ASP A 165 7.35 6.01 -4.66
CA ASP A 165 7.32 7.45 -4.34
C ASP A 165 8.19 7.79 -3.11
N THR A 166 8.31 6.85 -2.16
CA THR A 166 9.17 7.01 -0.99
C THR A 166 10.62 6.56 -1.20
N SER A 167 10.90 5.77 -2.24
CA SER A 167 12.23 5.15 -2.45
C SER A 167 13.38 6.14 -2.67
N SER A 168 13.09 7.42 -2.88
CA SER A 168 14.07 8.50 -3.07
C SER A 168 14.08 9.56 -1.96
N LEU A 169 13.10 9.55 -1.05
CA LEU A 169 12.97 10.61 -0.03
C LEU A 169 14.18 10.72 0.89
N LEU A 170 14.82 9.59 1.18
CA LEU A 170 15.99 9.51 2.05
C LEU A 170 17.24 9.01 1.30
N ALA A 171 17.24 9.12 -0.04
CA ALA A 171 18.39 8.73 -0.84
C ALA A 171 19.65 9.51 -0.42
N GLY A 172 20.75 8.79 -0.20
CA GLY A 172 22.01 9.37 0.26
C GLY A 172 22.05 9.74 1.74
N ARG A 173 20.98 9.48 2.52
CA ARG A 173 20.95 9.67 3.96
C ARG A 173 21.32 8.38 4.70
N THR A 174 22.02 8.54 5.82
CA THR A 174 22.38 7.46 6.74
C THR A 174 21.57 7.58 8.03
N ILE A 175 20.87 6.51 8.41
CA ILE A 175 20.07 6.46 9.63
C ILE A 175 20.60 5.35 10.55
N VAL A 176 20.82 5.68 11.81
CA VAL A 176 21.12 4.71 12.87
C VAL A 176 19.86 4.49 13.71
N VAL A 177 19.50 3.23 13.95
CA VAL A 177 18.33 2.87 14.75
C VAL A 177 18.75 1.94 15.87
N THR A 178 18.41 2.28 17.13
CA THR A 178 18.56 1.33 18.25
C THR A 178 17.27 0.55 18.45
N ALA A 179 17.36 -0.76 18.69
CA ALA A 179 16.20 -1.63 18.82
C ALA A 179 16.42 -2.74 19.87
N GLY A 180 15.34 -3.26 20.43
CA GLY A 180 15.37 -4.32 21.42
C GLY A 180 15.47 -3.83 22.86
N GLY A 181 15.91 -4.68 23.76
CA GLY A 181 16.08 -4.35 25.17
C GLY A 181 17.45 -4.77 25.69
N THR A 182 18.16 -3.86 26.37
CA THR A 182 19.45 -4.19 26.99
C THR A 182 19.26 -5.10 28.20
N ARG A 183 20.30 -5.88 28.49
CA ARG A 183 20.38 -6.77 29.63
C ARG A 183 21.66 -6.49 30.40
N GLU A 184 21.50 -6.09 31.65
CA GLU A 184 22.62 -5.80 32.52
C GLU A 184 22.90 -7.03 33.44
N PRO A 185 24.02 -7.71 33.28
CA PRO A 185 24.29 -8.94 34.03
C PRO A 185 24.42 -8.65 35.52
N ILE A 186 23.80 -9.48 36.32
CA ILE A 186 23.94 -9.50 37.80
C ILE A 186 24.99 -10.56 38.17
N ASP A 187 24.89 -11.72 37.54
CA ASP A 187 25.77 -12.88 37.67
C ASP A 187 25.73 -13.67 36.32
N PRO A 188 26.44 -14.79 36.17
CA PRO A 188 26.45 -15.58 34.94
C PRO A 188 25.09 -16.09 34.47
N VAL A 189 24.06 -16.04 35.31
CA VAL A 189 22.72 -16.61 35.02
C VAL A 189 21.64 -15.54 34.96
N ARG A 190 21.72 -14.50 35.80
CA ARG A 190 20.66 -13.49 35.98
C ARG A 190 21.06 -12.14 35.39
N PHE A 191 20.08 -11.41 34.92
CA PHE A 191 20.27 -10.04 34.41
C PHE A 191 19.07 -9.15 34.79
N LEU A 192 19.30 -7.85 34.83
CA LEU A 192 18.26 -6.82 34.82
C LEU A 192 18.05 -6.38 33.36
N GLY A 193 16.81 -6.19 32.95
CA GLY A 193 16.53 -5.74 31.59
C GLY A 193 15.05 -5.49 31.34
N ASN A 194 14.77 -4.81 30.26
CA ASN A 194 13.42 -4.49 29.81
C ASN A 194 12.91 -5.52 28.80
N LYS A 195 11.61 -5.85 28.88
CA LYS A 195 10.95 -6.70 27.88
C LYS A 195 10.66 -5.89 26.61
N SER A 196 11.53 -5.99 25.63
CA SER A 196 11.31 -5.40 24.31
C SER A 196 11.59 -6.43 23.23
N SER A 197 10.66 -6.58 22.29
CA SER A 197 10.83 -7.47 21.13
C SER A 197 11.68 -6.86 20.00
N GLY A 198 11.97 -5.56 20.06
CA GLY A 198 12.66 -4.83 19.00
C GLY A 198 11.86 -4.55 17.72
N ARG A 199 10.64 -5.06 17.62
CA ARG A 199 9.81 -4.97 16.38
C ARG A 199 9.59 -3.54 15.91
N GLN A 200 9.39 -2.59 16.84
CA GLN A 200 9.18 -1.18 16.48
C GLN A 200 10.43 -0.58 15.80
N GLY A 201 11.60 -0.77 16.39
CA GLY A 201 12.86 -0.28 15.82
C GLY A 201 13.16 -0.91 14.46
N LEU A 202 12.95 -2.22 14.34
CA LEU A 202 13.14 -2.91 13.06
C LEU A 202 12.14 -2.44 11.99
N ALA A 203 10.88 -2.16 12.37
CA ALA A 203 9.89 -1.60 11.44
C ALA A 203 10.31 -0.22 10.93
N ILE A 204 10.83 0.65 11.80
CA ILE A 204 11.38 1.96 11.43
C ILE A 204 12.60 1.80 10.53
N ALA A 205 13.52 0.89 10.87
CA ALA A 205 14.70 0.60 10.05
C ALA A 205 14.33 0.14 8.64
N MET A 206 13.37 -0.78 8.52
CA MET A 206 12.87 -1.25 7.24
C MET A 206 12.15 -0.15 6.45
N ALA A 207 11.40 0.73 7.12
CA ALA A 207 10.76 1.89 6.47
C ALA A 207 11.81 2.88 5.94
N GLY A 208 12.84 3.19 6.72
CA GLY A 208 13.96 4.03 6.29
C GLY A 208 14.70 3.47 5.08
N ALA A 209 14.99 2.16 5.08
CA ALA A 209 15.63 1.49 3.96
C ALA A 209 14.76 1.52 2.69
N ARG A 210 13.42 1.31 2.83
CA ARG A 210 12.48 1.47 1.72
C ARG A 210 12.44 2.90 1.18
N ALA A 211 12.63 3.89 2.05
CA ALA A 211 12.72 5.29 1.66
C ALA A 211 14.08 5.68 1.03
N GLY A 212 14.98 4.73 0.82
CA GLY A 212 16.28 4.92 0.15
C GLY A 212 17.43 5.28 1.06
N ALA A 213 17.24 5.26 2.39
CA ALA A 213 18.33 5.50 3.34
C ALA A 213 19.27 4.30 3.45
N THR A 214 20.55 4.58 3.71
CA THR A 214 21.48 3.62 4.28
C THR A 214 21.15 3.44 5.76
N VAL A 215 20.71 2.25 6.17
CA VAL A 215 20.24 2.02 7.54
C VAL A 215 21.19 1.09 8.28
N ARG A 216 21.56 1.47 9.51
CA ARG A 216 22.34 0.67 10.45
C ARG A 216 21.51 0.45 11.72
N VAL A 217 21.33 -0.80 12.14
CA VAL A 217 20.58 -1.16 13.34
C VAL A 217 21.54 -1.63 14.43
N ILE A 218 21.38 -1.10 15.63
CA ILE A 218 22.02 -1.58 16.86
C ILE A 218 20.95 -2.40 17.60
N ALA A 219 21.09 -3.72 17.57
CA ALA A 219 20.07 -4.67 18.03
C ALA A 219 20.47 -5.28 19.38
N ALA A 220 19.72 -4.96 20.44
CA ALA A 220 19.93 -5.51 21.77
C ALA A 220 18.96 -6.68 22.04
N ASN A 221 19.51 -7.89 22.19
CA ASN A 221 18.80 -9.09 22.64
C ASN A 221 17.46 -9.35 21.92
N ILE A 222 17.41 -9.15 20.62
CA ILE A 222 16.25 -9.45 19.78
C ILE A 222 16.31 -10.91 19.37
N ASP A 223 15.17 -11.59 19.40
CA ASP A 223 15.04 -13.00 19.00
C ASP A 223 15.44 -13.22 17.54
N ASP A 224 16.11 -14.32 17.26
CA ASP A 224 16.62 -14.65 15.92
C ASP A 224 15.50 -14.81 14.88
N SER A 225 14.32 -15.27 15.32
CA SER A 225 13.15 -15.37 14.42
C SER A 225 12.65 -14.01 13.94
N ILE A 226 12.82 -12.97 14.76
CA ILE A 226 12.47 -11.58 14.41
C ILE A 226 13.59 -10.97 13.58
N MET A 227 14.85 -11.24 13.92
CA MET A 227 16.02 -10.78 13.15
C MET A 227 16.06 -11.35 11.74
N ALA A 228 15.57 -12.57 11.53
CA ALA A 228 15.46 -13.18 10.20
C ALA A 228 14.56 -12.42 9.22
N LEU A 229 13.71 -11.51 9.72
CA LEU A 229 12.84 -10.66 8.89
C LEU A 229 13.57 -9.41 8.36
N VAL A 230 14.77 -9.13 8.85
CA VAL A 230 15.55 -7.93 8.46
C VAL A 230 16.23 -8.19 7.12
N PRO A 231 16.00 -7.33 6.10
CA PRO A 231 16.67 -7.47 4.81
C PRO A 231 18.20 -7.40 4.92
N PRO A 232 18.95 -8.15 4.10
CA PRO A 232 20.42 -8.13 4.11
C PRO A 232 21.04 -6.76 3.79
N SER A 233 20.26 -5.86 3.19
CA SER A 233 20.69 -4.48 2.89
C SER A 233 20.80 -3.59 4.12
N ILE A 234 20.26 -4.00 5.27
CA ILE A 234 20.34 -3.28 6.53
C ILE A 234 21.53 -3.81 7.33
N GLY A 235 22.48 -2.95 7.64
CA GLY A 235 23.61 -3.28 8.50
C GLY A 235 23.14 -3.52 9.95
N VAL A 236 23.49 -4.65 10.56
CA VAL A 236 23.09 -4.97 11.94
C VAL A 236 24.30 -5.19 12.82
N THR A 237 24.35 -4.48 13.94
CA THR A 237 25.32 -4.70 15.02
C THR A 237 24.58 -5.20 16.24
N ARG A 238 24.93 -6.38 16.73
CA ARG A 238 24.32 -7.00 17.92
C ARG A 238 25.05 -6.55 19.17
N VAL A 239 24.29 -6.20 20.21
CA VAL A 239 24.80 -5.76 21.51
C VAL A 239 23.98 -6.44 22.63
N GLY A 240 24.54 -6.55 23.83
CA GLY A 240 23.86 -7.13 24.99
C GLY A 240 23.44 -6.08 26.02
N SER A 241 24.36 -5.20 26.39
CA SER A 241 24.21 -4.24 27.49
C SER A 241 24.01 -2.80 27.03
N ALA A 242 23.63 -1.92 27.95
CA ALA A 242 23.52 -0.48 27.72
C ALA A 242 24.86 0.16 27.34
N LEU A 243 25.96 -0.31 27.94
CA LEU A 243 27.28 0.19 27.59
C LEU A 243 27.66 -0.15 26.16
N GLU A 244 27.51 -1.41 25.77
CA GLU A 244 27.78 -1.84 24.39
C GLU A 244 26.90 -1.07 23.37
N MET A 245 25.62 -0.86 23.72
CA MET A 245 24.73 -0.05 22.87
C MET A 245 25.21 1.39 22.76
N ARG A 246 25.64 2.01 23.87
CA ARG A 246 26.19 3.36 23.86
C ARG A 246 27.45 3.45 22.99
N GLU A 247 28.38 2.52 23.15
CA GLU A 247 29.64 2.49 22.38
C GLU A 247 29.36 2.32 20.89
N ALA A 248 28.50 1.37 20.50
CA ALA A 248 28.09 1.17 19.12
C ALA A 248 27.38 2.41 18.56
N THR A 249 26.50 3.05 19.36
CA THR A 249 25.79 4.27 18.93
C THR A 249 26.77 5.40 18.71
N MET A 250 27.68 5.66 19.62
CA MET A 250 28.65 6.75 19.50
C MET A 250 29.62 6.57 18.34
N SER A 251 29.95 5.32 18.00
CA SER A 251 30.81 5.03 16.84
C SER A 251 30.08 5.24 15.50
N MET A 252 28.76 5.03 15.46
CA MET A 252 27.99 5.07 14.21
C MET A 252 27.32 6.41 13.94
N VAL A 253 27.07 7.23 14.99
CA VAL A 253 26.32 8.47 14.84
C VAL A 253 27.17 9.59 14.18
N THR A 254 28.47 9.48 14.21
CA THR A 254 29.37 10.48 13.65
C THR A 254 29.13 10.71 12.14
N ASP A 255 28.80 9.64 11.41
CA ASP A 255 28.56 9.66 9.97
C ASP A 255 27.07 9.51 9.62
N ALA A 256 26.18 9.70 10.59
CA ALA A 256 24.75 9.54 10.39
C ALA A 256 24.04 10.89 10.29
N ASP A 257 23.04 10.96 9.37
CA ASP A 257 22.14 12.12 9.27
C ASP A 257 21.08 12.12 10.38
N ALA A 258 20.70 10.93 10.88
CA ALA A 258 19.70 10.79 11.94
C ALA A 258 19.97 9.57 12.84
N LEU A 259 19.63 9.74 14.12
CA LEU A 259 19.60 8.67 15.12
C LEU A 259 18.16 8.50 15.65
N VAL A 260 17.64 7.29 15.59
CA VAL A 260 16.31 6.94 16.10
C VAL A 260 16.47 5.95 17.25
N MET A 261 16.21 6.42 18.46
CA MET A 261 16.40 5.63 19.68
C MET A 261 15.05 4.99 20.11
N THR A 262 14.89 3.70 19.81
CA THR A 262 13.68 2.93 20.18
C THR A 262 13.99 1.75 21.11
N ALA A 263 15.25 1.52 21.43
CA ALA A 263 15.61 0.46 22.35
C ALA A 263 15.13 0.77 23.78
N ALA A 264 14.66 -0.25 24.45
CA ALA A 264 14.36 -0.21 25.88
C ALA A 264 15.66 -0.44 26.68
N VAL A 265 16.37 0.64 26.96
CA VAL A 265 17.61 0.61 27.71
C VAL A 265 17.30 0.44 29.19
N ALA A 266 18.04 -0.41 29.89
CA ALA A 266 17.90 -0.57 31.35
C ALA A 266 18.40 0.69 32.08
N ASP A 267 17.60 1.17 33.05
CA ASP A 267 17.90 2.38 33.82
C ASP A 267 18.97 2.15 34.89
N PHE A 268 19.15 0.90 35.29
CA PHE A 268 20.05 0.49 36.37
C PHE A 268 20.93 -0.68 35.93
N ARG A 269 22.13 -0.73 36.46
CA ARG A 269 23.06 -1.85 36.34
C ARG A 269 23.75 -2.10 37.69
N PRO A 270 24.16 -3.35 37.98
CA PRO A 270 25.03 -3.63 39.14
C PRO A 270 26.35 -2.87 39.02
N GLU A 271 26.86 -2.42 40.14
CA GLU A 271 28.20 -1.80 40.23
C GLU A 271 29.30 -2.83 39.97
N THR A 272 29.07 -4.05 40.46
CA THR A 272 29.95 -5.22 40.30
C THR A 272 29.13 -6.43 39.86
N ILE A 273 29.67 -7.20 38.95
CA ILE A 273 29.09 -8.48 38.50
C ILE A 273 29.65 -9.57 39.42
N SER A 274 28.78 -10.35 40.03
CA SER A 274 29.16 -11.41 41.00
C SER A 274 29.56 -12.70 40.33
#